data_4f6497259b122afa0fcaa0d2d6e0a880
#
_entry.id   4f6497259b122afa0fcaa0d2d6e0a880
#
_cell.length_a   1.000
_cell.length_b   1.000
_cell.length_c   1.000
_cell.angle_alpha   90.00
_cell.angle_beta   90.00
_cell.angle_gamma   90.00
#
_symmetry.space_group_name_H-M   'P 1'
#
loop_
_entity.id
_entity.type
_entity.pdbx_description
1 polymer ?
#
loop_
_entity_poly.entity_id
_entity_poly.type
_entity_poly.pdbx_seq_one_letter_code
_entity_poly.pdbx_strand_id
1 'polypeptide(L)'
;IKEIERLNEQDHQIPPIIQYVQDYLELQQGIIPSMAETAFALKMPERTLRHQLQQLNTSYKQIREQIIKNKALKLMEYKEYSIEVIAEALGYSEPAAFNHAFKRWFGQSPRQYGKEFY
;
A
#
# COMPACT_ATOMS: atom_id res chain seq x y z
N ILE A 1 8.27 -13.17 29.85
CA ILE A 1 7.47 -13.55 28.70
C ILE A 1 6.26 -12.62 28.51
N LYS A 2 5.49 -12.40 29.57
CA LYS A 2 4.34 -11.49 29.49
C LYS A 2 4.75 -10.06 29.16
N GLU A 3 5.89 -9.63 29.68
CA GLU A 3 6.37 -8.29 29.40
C GLU A 3 6.82 -8.17 27.95
N ILE A 4 7.45 -9.21 27.43
CA ILE A 4 7.87 -9.22 26.02
C ILE A 4 6.66 -9.22 25.12
N GLU A 5 5.64 -10.01 25.45
CA GLU A 5 4.41 -10.04 24.69
C GLU A 5 3.70 -8.68 24.73
N ARG A 6 3.68 -8.03 25.89
CA ARG A 6 3.06 -6.71 26.01
C ARG A 6 3.83 -5.66 25.22
N LEU A 7 5.14 -5.71 25.23
CA LEU A 7 5.96 -4.80 24.45
C LEU A 7 5.76 -5.00 22.96
N ASN A 8 5.68 -6.24 22.54
CA ASN A 8 5.43 -6.56 21.14
C ASN A 8 4.04 -6.07 20.70
N GLU A 9 3.05 -6.23 21.55
CA GLU A 9 1.72 -5.74 21.26
C GLU A 9 1.71 -4.21 21.12
N GLN A 10 2.40 -3.53 22.01
CA GLN A 10 2.48 -2.06 21.95
C GLN A 10 3.26 -1.59 20.73
N ASP A 11 4.38 -2.25 20.41
CA ASP A 11 5.21 -1.87 19.28
C ASP A 11 4.54 -2.15 17.95
N HIS A 12 3.73 -3.20 17.90
CA HIS A 12 3.08 -3.63 16.66
C HIS A 12 1.59 -3.34 16.66
N GLN A 13 1.13 -2.63 17.67
CA GLN A 13 -0.29 -2.33 17.76
C GLN A 13 -0.69 -1.31 16.71
N ILE A 14 -1.53 -1.75 15.78
CA ILE A 14 -2.07 -0.89 14.74
C ILE A 14 -3.52 -0.61 15.11
N PRO A 15 -3.96 0.67 15.06
CA PRO A 15 -5.37 0.98 15.33
C PRO A 15 -6.29 0.13 14.45
N PRO A 16 -7.40 -0.38 15.00
CA PRO A 16 -8.26 -1.29 14.25
C PRO A 16 -8.70 -0.79 12.88
N ILE A 17 -9.04 0.49 12.76
CA ILE A 17 -9.49 1.02 11.47
C ILE A 17 -8.37 0.97 10.42
N ILE A 18 -7.15 1.24 10.82
CA ILE A 18 -6.02 1.16 9.88
C ILE A 18 -5.80 -0.29 9.46
N GLN A 19 -5.89 -1.21 10.41
CA GLN A 19 -5.72 -2.63 10.11
C GLN A 19 -6.80 -3.13 9.16
N TYR A 20 -8.05 -2.71 9.36
CA TYR A 20 -9.14 -3.10 8.47
C TYR A 20 -8.90 -2.61 7.04
N VAL A 21 -8.45 -1.35 6.90
CA VAL A 21 -8.15 -0.80 5.59
C VAL A 21 -7.00 -1.56 4.93
N GLN A 22 -5.91 -1.76 5.67
CA GLN A 22 -4.74 -2.48 5.15
C GLN A 22 -5.11 -3.89 4.70
N ASP A 23 -5.82 -4.64 5.54
CA ASP A 23 -6.20 -6.01 5.22
C ASP A 23 -7.07 -6.06 3.96
N TYR A 24 -8.03 -5.16 3.86
CA TYR A 24 -8.89 -5.11 2.70
C TYR A 24 -8.10 -4.83 1.44
N LEU A 25 -7.20 -3.84 1.48
CA LEU A 25 -6.41 -3.46 0.30
C LEU A 25 -5.41 -4.54 -0.09
N GLU A 26 -4.83 -5.23 0.88
CA GLU A 26 -3.87 -6.29 0.58
C GLU A 26 -4.52 -7.49 -0.10
N LEU A 27 -5.78 -7.74 0.19
CA LEU A 27 -6.51 -8.85 -0.43
C LEU A 27 -6.91 -8.56 -1.86
N GLN A 28 -6.90 -7.31 -2.29
CA GLN A 28 -7.29 -6.94 -3.64
C GLN A 28 -6.24 -7.35 -4.65
N GLN A 29 -6.69 -7.87 -5.77
CA GLN A 29 -5.83 -8.19 -6.90
C GLN A 29 -6.11 -7.17 -8.00
N GLY A 30 -5.04 -6.68 -8.63
CA GLY A 30 -5.18 -5.66 -9.67
C GLY A 30 -5.27 -4.27 -9.10
N ILE A 31 -6.16 -3.45 -9.64
CA ILE A 31 -6.27 -2.05 -9.27
C ILE A 31 -6.71 -1.90 -7.83
N ILE A 32 -5.96 -1.09 -7.08
CA ILE A 32 -6.28 -0.86 -5.66
C ILE A 32 -7.48 0.07 -5.55
N PRO A 33 -8.49 -0.30 -4.75
CA PRO A 33 -9.74 0.46 -4.67
C PRO A 33 -9.58 1.90 -4.21
N SER A 34 -10.55 2.72 -4.57
CA SER A 34 -10.64 4.10 -4.09
C SER A 34 -11.10 4.12 -2.64
N MET A 35 -11.03 5.31 -2.02
CA MET A 35 -11.53 5.48 -0.64
C MET A 35 -13.03 5.19 -0.57
N ALA A 36 -13.79 5.64 -1.56
CA ALA A 36 -15.24 5.40 -1.58
C ALA A 36 -15.56 3.92 -1.63
N GLU A 37 -14.86 3.18 -2.49
CA GLU A 37 -15.05 1.74 -2.60
C GLU A 37 -14.67 1.02 -1.32
N THR A 38 -13.58 1.44 -0.71
CA THR A 38 -13.10 0.83 0.53
C THR A 38 -14.06 1.10 1.68
N ALA A 39 -14.55 2.35 1.80
CA ALA A 39 -15.52 2.68 2.84
C ALA A 39 -16.79 1.86 2.67
N PHE A 40 -17.26 1.71 1.44
CA PHE A 40 -18.43 0.89 1.15
C PHE A 40 -18.22 -0.56 1.59
N ALA A 41 -17.06 -1.12 1.27
CA ALA A 41 -16.73 -2.50 1.65
C ALA A 41 -16.65 -2.67 3.17
N LEU A 42 -16.18 -1.67 3.88
CA LEU A 42 -16.08 -1.68 5.33
C LEU A 42 -17.39 -1.26 6.01
N LYS A 43 -18.43 -1.01 5.21
CA LYS A 43 -19.77 -0.67 5.70
C LYS A 43 -19.80 0.58 6.55
N MET A 44 -19.09 1.60 6.11
CA MET A 44 -19.06 2.89 6.80
C MET A 44 -19.10 4.04 5.79
N PRO A 45 -19.61 5.20 6.21
CA PRO A 45 -19.59 6.38 5.36
C PRO A 45 -18.15 6.82 5.05
N GLU A 46 -17.93 7.29 3.83
CA GLU A 46 -16.61 7.78 3.44
C GLU A 46 -16.11 8.88 4.38
N ARG A 47 -17.02 9.78 4.77
CA ARG A 47 -16.68 10.87 5.69
C ARG A 47 -16.20 10.34 7.04
N THR A 48 -16.83 9.29 7.54
CA THR A 48 -16.43 8.66 8.79
C THR A 48 -15.03 8.06 8.68
N LEU A 49 -14.79 7.36 7.58
CA LEU A 49 -13.46 6.77 7.35
C LEU A 49 -12.39 7.86 7.32
N ARG A 50 -12.64 8.93 6.55
CA ARG A 50 -11.70 10.05 6.45
C ARG A 50 -11.42 10.65 7.81
N HIS A 51 -12.47 10.90 8.59
CA HIS A 51 -12.32 11.51 9.91
C HIS A 51 -11.51 10.63 10.85
N GLN A 52 -11.81 9.35 10.89
CA GLN A 52 -11.09 8.43 11.78
C GLN A 52 -9.60 8.34 11.41
N LEU A 53 -9.28 8.33 10.12
CA LEU A 53 -7.89 8.29 9.69
C LEU A 53 -7.16 9.60 10.03
N GLN A 54 -7.84 10.74 9.88
CA GLN A 54 -7.25 12.03 10.23
C GLN A 54 -6.93 12.10 11.73
N GLN A 55 -7.79 11.57 12.56
CA GLN A 55 -7.53 11.54 14.01
C GLN A 55 -6.30 10.70 14.36
N LEU A 56 -5.92 9.78 13.51
CA LEU A 56 -4.74 8.94 13.68
C LEU A 56 -3.53 9.50 12.92
N ASN A 57 -3.63 10.74 12.46
CA ASN A 57 -2.55 11.43 11.74
C ASN A 57 -2.14 10.74 10.45
N THR A 58 -3.11 10.12 9.78
CA THR A 58 -2.86 9.49 8.49
C THR A 58 -4.00 9.80 7.52
N SER A 59 -3.93 9.26 6.33
CA SER A 59 -4.97 9.42 5.32
C SER A 59 -5.09 8.12 4.52
N TYR A 60 -6.23 7.96 3.85
CA TYR A 60 -6.42 6.83 2.96
C TYR A 60 -5.34 6.80 1.88
N LYS A 61 -4.99 7.95 1.34
CA LYS A 61 -3.96 8.07 0.31
C LYS A 61 -2.62 7.50 0.79
N GLN A 62 -2.24 7.82 2.01
CA GLN A 62 -0.98 7.31 2.57
C GLN A 62 -1.00 5.80 2.75
N ILE A 63 -2.11 5.28 3.25
CA ILE A 63 -2.24 3.83 3.44
C ILE A 63 -2.24 3.12 2.08
N ARG A 64 -3.00 3.63 1.13
CA ARG A 64 -3.08 3.06 -0.22
C ARG A 64 -1.72 3.06 -0.90
N GLU A 65 -1.00 4.15 -0.80
CA GLU A 65 0.33 4.28 -1.39
C GLU A 65 1.29 3.27 -0.79
N GLN A 66 1.24 3.05 0.52
CA GLN A 66 2.10 2.07 1.17
C GLN A 66 1.78 0.65 0.67
N ILE A 67 0.51 0.34 0.47
CA ILE A 67 0.11 -0.96 -0.06
C ILE A 67 0.63 -1.15 -1.49
N ILE A 68 0.48 -0.13 -2.34
CA ILE A 68 0.96 -0.19 -3.71
C ILE A 68 2.48 -0.38 -3.74
N LYS A 69 3.19 0.36 -2.90
CA LYS A 69 4.63 0.28 -2.78
C LYS A 69 5.07 -1.15 -2.40
N ASN A 70 4.42 -1.75 -1.42
CA ASN A 70 4.75 -3.10 -0.99
C ASN A 70 4.45 -4.13 -2.08
N LYS A 71 3.32 -3.96 -2.77
CA LYS A 71 2.96 -4.86 -3.89
C LYS A 71 3.95 -4.72 -5.04
N ALA A 72 4.42 -3.51 -5.31
CA ALA A 72 5.41 -3.28 -6.37
C ALA A 72 6.68 -4.06 -6.09
N LEU A 73 7.18 -3.99 -4.85
CA LEU A 73 8.39 -4.72 -4.49
C LEU A 73 8.22 -6.23 -4.62
N LYS A 74 7.07 -6.76 -4.24
CA LYS A 74 6.80 -8.18 -4.37
C LYS A 74 6.78 -8.62 -5.83
N LEU A 75 6.13 -7.82 -6.68
CA LEU A 75 6.07 -8.14 -8.11
C LEU A 75 7.45 -8.08 -8.78
N MET A 76 8.30 -7.18 -8.31
CA MET A 76 9.64 -7.05 -8.88
C MET A 76 10.55 -8.23 -8.53
N GLU A 77 10.21 -9.02 -7.53
CA GLU A 77 10.96 -10.24 -7.23
C GLU A 77 10.82 -11.27 -8.35
N TYR A 78 9.75 -11.18 -9.14
CA TYR A 78 9.54 -12.07 -10.28
C TYR A 78 10.15 -11.43 -11.52
N LYS A 79 11.34 -11.87 -11.88
CA LYS A 79 12.11 -11.28 -12.97
C LYS A 79 11.42 -11.38 -14.33
N GLU A 80 10.46 -12.27 -14.49
CA GLU A 80 9.72 -12.43 -15.73
C GLU A 80 8.73 -11.32 -16.00
N TYR A 81 8.39 -10.51 -15.00
CA TYR A 81 7.47 -9.40 -15.18
C TYR A 81 8.25 -8.16 -15.60
N SER A 82 7.84 -7.55 -16.72
CA SER A 82 8.40 -6.28 -17.13
C SER A 82 7.87 -5.15 -16.24
N ILE A 83 8.56 -4.02 -16.26
CA ILE A 83 8.11 -2.85 -15.50
C ILE A 83 6.74 -2.39 -16.01
N GLU A 84 6.49 -2.49 -17.32
CA GLU A 84 5.21 -2.13 -17.92
C GLU A 84 4.08 -3.01 -17.38
N VAL A 85 4.33 -4.32 -17.27
CA VAL A 85 3.34 -5.27 -16.74
C VAL A 85 3.04 -4.96 -15.26
N ILE A 86 4.08 -4.69 -14.48
CA ILE A 86 3.92 -4.36 -13.07
C ILE A 86 3.10 -3.07 -12.90
N ALA A 87 3.43 -2.03 -13.68
CA ALA A 87 2.70 -0.78 -13.62
C ALA A 87 1.22 -0.98 -13.93
N GLU A 88 0.92 -1.74 -14.98
CA GLU A 88 -0.46 -2.04 -15.34
C GLU A 88 -1.19 -2.81 -14.24
N ALA A 89 -0.53 -3.80 -13.67
CA ALA A 89 -1.12 -4.61 -12.59
C ALA A 89 -1.47 -3.77 -11.37
N LEU A 90 -0.70 -2.70 -11.11
CA LEU A 90 -0.94 -1.82 -9.98
C LEU A 90 -1.92 -0.69 -10.29
N GLY A 91 -2.43 -0.63 -11.52
CA GLY A 91 -3.46 0.34 -11.88
C GLY A 91 -2.94 1.64 -12.50
N TYR A 92 -1.67 1.70 -12.85
CA TYR A 92 -1.14 2.88 -13.54
C TYR A 92 -1.48 2.81 -15.03
N SER A 93 -2.06 3.89 -15.54
CA SER A 93 -2.43 3.93 -16.95
C SER A 93 -1.22 4.05 -17.87
N GLU A 94 -0.12 4.59 -17.36
CA GLU A 94 1.12 4.75 -18.10
C GLU A 94 2.32 4.35 -17.27
N PRO A 95 3.31 3.65 -17.85
CA PRO A 95 4.51 3.26 -17.12
C PRO A 95 5.28 4.44 -16.53
N ALA A 96 5.22 5.61 -17.20
CA ALA A 96 5.91 6.81 -16.71
C ALA A 96 5.41 7.23 -15.34
N ALA A 97 4.10 7.12 -15.09
CA ALA A 97 3.53 7.47 -13.78
C ALA A 97 4.05 6.54 -12.68
N PHE A 98 4.16 5.26 -12.98
CA PHE A 98 4.73 4.30 -12.05
C PHE A 98 6.21 4.59 -11.79
N ASN A 99 6.98 4.88 -12.84
CA ASN A 99 8.39 5.20 -12.69
C ASN A 99 8.60 6.43 -11.79
N HIS A 100 7.77 7.46 -11.97
CA HIS A 100 7.86 8.66 -11.15
C HIS A 100 7.54 8.36 -9.68
N ALA A 101 6.48 7.59 -9.43
CA ALA A 101 6.12 7.22 -8.08
C ALA A 101 7.21 6.38 -7.43
N PHE A 102 7.74 5.41 -8.15
CA PHE A 102 8.78 4.52 -7.63
C PHE A 102 10.03 5.30 -7.27
N LYS A 103 10.44 6.22 -8.15
CA LYS A 103 11.60 7.04 -7.88
C LYS A 103 11.40 7.93 -6.67
N ARG A 104 10.18 8.44 -6.48
CA ARG A 104 9.86 9.23 -5.29
C ARG A 104 9.95 8.38 -4.03
N TRP A 105 9.53 7.13 -4.09
CA TRP A 105 9.56 6.23 -2.92
C TRP A 105 10.96 5.76 -2.57
N PHE A 106 11.75 5.38 -3.57
CA PHE A 106 13.00 4.66 -3.36
C PHE A 106 14.24 5.42 -3.84
N GLY A 107 14.08 6.59 -4.42
CA GLY A 107 15.20 7.40 -4.86
C GLY A 107 15.83 6.97 -6.18
N GLN A 108 15.32 5.90 -6.80
CA GLN A 108 15.84 5.42 -8.08
C GLN A 108 14.73 4.76 -8.88
N SER A 109 14.95 4.60 -10.19
CA SER A 109 13.95 4.01 -11.07
C SER A 109 13.74 2.53 -10.75
N PRO A 110 12.59 1.95 -11.14
CA PRO A 110 12.37 0.51 -10.95
C PRO A 110 13.44 -0.34 -11.62
N ARG A 111 13.86 0.04 -12.82
CA ARG A 111 14.89 -0.70 -13.54
C ARG A 111 16.22 -0.71 -12.78
N GLN A 112 16.63 0.44 -12.29
CA GLN A 112 17.86 0.57 -11.54
C GLN A 112 17.80 -0.17 -10.23
N TYR A 113 16.68 -0.06 -9.53
CA TYR A 113 16.44 -0.78 -8.28
C TYR A 113 16.51 -2.29 -8.51
N GLY A 114 15.91 -2.77 -9.59
CA GLY A 114 15.93 -4.18 -9.94
C GLY A 114 17.34 -4.71 -10.17
N LYS A 115 18.18 -3.91 -10.85
CA LYS A 115 19.57 -4.31 -11.07
C LYS A 115 20.36 -4.40 -9.78
N GLU A 116 20.08 -3.53 -8.83
CA GLU A 116 20.82 -3.48 -7.58
C GLU A 116 20.39 -4.54 -6.58
N PHE A 117 19.09 -4.81 -6.47
CA PHE A 117 18.57 -5.66 -5.42
C PHE A 117 18.02 -7.02 -5.90
N TYR A 118 17.84 -7.19 -7.18
CA TYR A 118 17.35 -8.43 -7.77
C TYR A 118 18.24 -8.88 -8.92
#